data_96c1ec9d8409bbc84de582e010cf9893
#
_entry.id   96c1ec9d8409bbc84de582e010cf9893
#
_cell.length_a   1.000
_cell.length_b   1.000
_cell.length_c   1.000
_cell.angle_alpha   90.00
_cell.angle_beta   90.00
_cell.angle_gamma   90.00
#
_symmetry.space_group_name_H-M   'P 1'
#
loop_
_entity.id
_entity.type
_entity.pdbx_description
1 polymer ?
#
loop_
_entity_poly.entity_id
_entity_poly.type
_entity_poly.pdbx_seq_one_letter_code
_entity_poly.pdbx_strand_id
1 'polypeptide(L)'
;FGGDATPDLYARWISLGTFSPFFRVHSSINTGRSEPWSYGINTEQIAKRYINLRYHLLPYIYAAFYETSQTGIPVQRSLSIDYTFDSNIYNPAYENEYLFGPSLLVVPATSKQKIVKAYLPKGLWYSFYDDESIKGGE
;
A
#
# COMPACT_ATOMS: atom_id res chain seq x y z
N PHE A 1 15.29 4.23 3.40
CA PHE A 1 16.31 5.16 2.94
C PHE A 1 17.29 5.49 4.07
N GLY A 2 18.57 5.12 3.91
CA GLY A 2 19.66 5.67 4.70
C GLY A 2 19.67 5.33 6.17
N GLY A 3 19.23 4.17 6.58
CA GLY A 3 19.27 3.69 7.96
C GLY A 3 19.15 2.18 8.04
N ASP A 4 19.46 1.64 9.22
CA ASP A 4 19.29 0.22 9.51
C ASP A 4 17.83 -0.02 9.94
N ALA A 5 17.08 -0.72 9.10
CA ALA A 5 15.72 -1.12 9.40
C ALA A 5 15.70 -2.34 10.31
N THR A 6 14.75 -2.40 11.24
CA THR A 6 14.44 -3.64 11.95
C THR A 6 13.70 -4.61 11.01
N PRO A 7 13.71 -5.94 11.28
CA PRO A 7 12.96 -6.90 10.49
C PRO A 7 11.47 -6.56 10.35
N ASP A 8 10.81 -6.11 11.43
CA ASP A 8 9.40 -5.68 11.41
C ASP A 8 9.19 -4.45 10.52
N LEU A 9 10.03 -3.44 10.64
CA LEU A 9 9.95 -2.24 9.82
C LEU A 9 10.15 -2.57 8.34
N TYR A 10 11.13 -3.41 8.03
CA TYR A 10 11.38 -3.85 6.67
C TYR A 10 10.18 -4.59 6.06
N ALA A 11 9.61 -5.55 6.82
CA ALA A 11 8.44 -6.31 6.39
C ALA A 11 7.24 -5.38 6.08
N ARG A 12 6.99 -4.36 6.91
CA ARG A 12 5.92 -3.37 6.68
C ARG A 12 6.18 -2.51 5.45
N TRP A 13 7.41 -2.07 5.24
CA TRP A 13 7.77 -1.29 4.06
C TRP A 13 7.67 -2.09 2.77
N ILE A 14 8.05 -3.37 2.76
CA ILE A 14 7.87 -4.26 1.61
C ILE A 14 6.39 -4.46 1.32
N SER A 15 5.58 -4.65 2.35
CA SER A 15 4.12 -4.80 2.20
C SER A 15 3.49 -3.53 1.61
N LEU A 16 3.83 -2.36 2.14
CA LEU A 16 3.36 -1.08 1.62
C LEU A 16 3.85 -0.82 0.19
N GLY A 17 5.12 -1.07 -0.08
CA GLY A 17 5.74 -0.86 -1.39
C GLY A 17 5.08 -1.68 -2.50
N THR A 18 4.48 -2.82 -2.16
CA THR A 18 3.71 -3.64 -3.11
C THR A 18 2.56 -2.85 -3.74
N PHE A 19 1.95 -1.94 -2.99
CA PHE A 19 0.85 -1.08 -3.42
C PHE A 19 1.30 0.37 -3.66
N SER A 20 2.53 0.54 -4.13
CA SER A 20 3.07 1.85 -4.51
C SER A 20 3.49 1.85 -5.98
N PRO A 21 3.44 2.99 -6.68
CA PRO A 21 3.88 3.08 -8.08
C PRO A 21 5.31 2.62 -8.26
N PHE A 22 6.19 3.02 -7.35
CA PHE A 22 7.61 2.70 -7.35
C PHE A 22 7.94 1.72 -6.22
N PHE A 23 8.57 0.61 -6.57
CA PHE A 23 8.90 -0.48 -5.64
C PHE A 23 10.34 -0.92 -5.82
N ARG A 24 11.19 -0.54 -4.88
CA ARG A 24 12.60 -0.97 -4.85
C ARG A 24 13.16 -0.91 -3.44
N VAL A 25 14.16 -1.72 -3.19
CA VAL A 25 15.04 -1.58 -2.04
C VAL A 25 16.19 -0.63 -2.41
N HIS A 26 16.51 0.30 -1.53
CA HIS A 26 17.59 1.26 -1.71
C HIS A 26 18.38 1.44 -0.41
N SER A 27 19.69 1.38 -0.50
CA SER A 27 20.60 1.63 0.62
C SER A 27 21.74 2.54 0.20
N SER A 28 22.38 3.19 1.16
CA SER A 28 23.57 4.00 0.94
C SER A 28 24.83 3.20 1.24
N ILE A 29 25.99 3.71 0.83
CA ILE A 29 27.28 3.01 0.93
C ILE A 29 27.70 2.61 2.36
N ASN A 30 27.18 3.33 3.37
CA ASN A 30 27.51 3.10 4.78
C ASN A 30 26.35 2.50 5.60
N THR A 31 25.32 1.96 4.94
CA THR A 31 24.23 1.26 5.61
C THR A 31 24.41 -0.25 5.53
N GLY A 32 23.76 -0.98 6.46
CA GLY A 32 23.75 -2.44 6.46
C GLY A 32 23.12 -3.04 5.20
N ARG A 33 23.18 -4.33 5.11
CA ARG A 33 22.53 -5.09 4.02
C ARG A 33 21.03 -4.87 4.06
N SER A 34 20.41 -4.75 2.88
CA SER A 34 18.97 -4.46 2.76
C SER A 34 18.22 -5.47 1.88
N GLU A 35 18.85 -6.58 1.57
CA GLU A 35 18.21 -7.68 0.86
C GLU A 35 17.25 -8.43 1.79
N PRO A 36 16.12 -8.98 1.28
CA PRO A 36 15.09 -9.64 2.09
C PRO A 36 15.62 -10.72 3.05
N TRP A 37 16.59 -11.51 2.61
CA TRP A 37 17.22 -12.56 3.42
C TRP A 37 18.12 -12.06 4.55
N SER A 38 18.52 -10.80 4.52
CA SER A 38 19.37 -10.19 5.57
C SER A 38 18.64 -9.97 6.89
N TYR A 39 17.31 -10.03 6.89
CA TYR A 39 16.45 -9.80 8.05
C TYR A 39 15.87 -11.09 8.68
N GLY A 40 16.38 -12.25 8.26
CA GLY A 40 15.95 -13.55 8.75
C GLY A 40 14.77 -14.15 8.01
N ILE A 41 14.57 -15.45 8.21
CA ILE A 41 13.67 -16.30 7.41
C ILE A 41 12.22 -15.81 7.39
N ASN A 42 11.69 -15.31 8.49
CA ASN A 42 10.31 -14.83 8.56
C ASN A 42 10.11 -13.59 7.67
N THR A 43 11.05 -12.65 7.71
CA THR A 43 11.01 -11.44 6.89
C THR A 43 11.17 -11.76 5.40
N GLU A 44 12.06 -12.71 5.09
CA GLU A 44 12.25 -13.21 3.73
C GLU A 44 10.96 -13.83 3.18
N GLN A 45 10.27 -14.66 3.95
CA GLN A 45 8.99 -15.25 3.53
C GLN A 45 7.91 -14.19 3.30
N ILE A 46 7.81 -13.20 4.18
CA ILE A 46 6.89 -12.06 4.00
C ILE A 46 7.25 -11.32 2.72
N ALA A 47 8.50 -10.97 2.53
CA ALA A 47 8.97 -10.27 1.32
C ALA A 47 8.65 -11.07 0.05
N LYS A 48 8.94 -12.37 0.03
CA LYS A 48 8.61 -13.26 -1.08
C LYS A 48 7.12 -13.23 -1.43
N ARG A 49 6.24 -13.32 -0.40
CA ARG A 49 4.78 -13.26 -0.59
C ARG A 49 4.37 -11.94 -1.26
N TYR A 50 4.84 -10.81 -0.74
CA TYR A 50 4.45 -9.50 -1.25
C TYR A 50 5.09 -9.17 -2.61
N ILE A 51 6.30 -9.61 -2.87
CA ILE A 51 6.93 -9.49 -4.19
C ILE A 51 6.14 -10.31 -5.22
N ASN A 52 5.75 -11.55 -4.91
CA ASN A 52 4.92 -12.36 -5.79
C ASN A 52 3.57 -11.69 -6.05
N LEU A 53 2.92 -11.14 -5.01
CA LEU A 53 1.69 -10.39 -5.17
C LEU A 53 1.89 -9.19 -6.11
N ARG A 54 3.00 -8.45 -5.96
CA ARG A 54 3.34 -7.35 -6.87
C ARG A 54 3.42 -7.80 -8.32
N TYR A 55 4.03 -8.97 -8.58
CA TYR A 55 4.09 -9.52 -9.94
C TYR A 55 2.70 -9.85 -10.49
N HIS A 56 1.81 -10.40 -9.69
CA HIS A 56 0.42 -10.63 -10.11
C HIS A 56 -0.35 -9.32 -10.37
N LEU A 57 -0.02 -8.25 -9.67
CA LEU A 57 -0.62 -6.93 -9.86
C LEU A 57 -0.05 -6.16 -11.06
N LEU A 58 1.03 -6.61 -11.72
CA LEU A 58 1.65 -5.86 -12.83
C LEU A 58 0.67 -5.48 -13.94
N PRO A 59 -0.25 -6.34 -14.42
CA PRO A 59 -1.23 -5.95 -15.43
C PRO A 59 -2.14 -4.81 -14.95
N TYR A 60 -2.60 -4.87 -13.70
CA TYR A 60 -3.40 -3.82 -13.07
C TYR A 60 -2.61 -2.50 -12.97
N ILE A 61 -1.37 -2.58 -12.50
CA ILE A 61 -0.49 -1.43 -12.36
C ILE A 61 -0.21 -0.79 -13.72
N TYR A 62 0.05 -1.59 -14.74
CA TYR A 62 0.28 -1.10 -16.10
C TYR A 62 -0.96 -0.38 -16.64
N ALA A 63 -2.16 -0.94 -16.44
CA ALA A 63 -3.40 -0.31 -16.83
C ALA A 63 -3.63 1.03 -16.09
N ALA A 64 -3.33 1.09 -14.78
CA ALA A 64 -3.43 2.32 -14.00
C ALA A 64 -2.44 3.40 -14.48
N PHE A 65 -1.23 3.02 -14.87
CA PHE A 65 -0.26 3.96 -15.49
C PHE A 65 -0.72 4.44 -16.87
N TYR A 66 -1.32 3.57 -17.67
CA TYR A 66 -1.91 3.98 -18.94
C TYR A 66 -3.02 5.02 -18.72
N GLU A 67 -3.94 4.77 -17.79
CA GLU A 67 -4.97 5.72 -17.41
C GLU A 67 -4.38 7.07 -16.96
N THR A 68 -3.35 7.02 -16.11
CA THR A 68 -2.61 8.23 -15.70
C THR A 68 -2.07 9.00 -16.90
N SER A 69 -1.54 8.31 -17.90
CA SER A 69 -0.98 8.97 -19.11
C SER A 69 -2.05 9.67 -19.95
N GLN A 70 -3.30 9.23 -19.87
CA GLN A 70 -4.43 9.80 -20.62
C GLN A 70 -5.15 10.91 -19.84
N THR A 71 -5.24 10.79 -18.52
CA THR A 71 -6.10 11.64 -17.68
C THR A 71 -5.33 12.58 -16.76
N GLY A 72 -4.06 12.27 -16.46
CA GLY A 72 -3.26 12.95 -15.45
C GLY A 72 -3.59 12.50 -14.01
N ILE A 73 -4.57 11.62 -13.79
CA ILE A 73 -4.92 11.10 -12.47
C ILE A 73 -3.79 10.19 -11.96
N PRO A 74 -3.18 10.46 -10.78
CA PRO A 74 -2.07 9.66 -10.26
C PRO A 74 -2.47 8.21 -9.96
N VAL A 75 -1.54 7.26 -10.17
CA VAL A 75 -1.73 5.86 -9.78
C VAL A 75 -1.92 5.71 -8.28
N GLN A 76 -1.16 6.44 -7.48
CA GLN A 76 -1.35 6.53 -6.03
C GLN A 76 -1.89 7.92 -5.71
N ARG A 77 -3.06 7.97 -5.07
CA ARG A 77 -3.74 9.24 -4.83
C ARG A 77 -4.54 9.27 -3.53
N SER A 78 -4.66 10.46 -2.97
CA SER A 78 -5.55 10.69 -1.84
C SER A 78 -7.00 10.37 -2.21
N LEU A 79 -7.78 9.89 -1.25
CA LEU A 79 -9.21 9.70 -1.42
C LEU A 79 -9.93 11.00 -1.81
N SER A 80 -9.37 12.15 -1.45
CA SER A 80 -9.93 13.46 -1.78
C SER A 80 -10.05 13.75 -3.28
N ILE A 81 -9.32 13.03 -4.12
CA ILE A 81 -9.43 13.18 -5.58
C ILE A 81 -10.75 12.57 -6.09
N ASP A 82 -11.11 11.38 -5.58
CA ASP A 82 -12.31 10.66 -6.04
C ASP A 82 -13.55 10.96 -5.19
N TYR A 83 -13.34 11.32 -3.91
CA TYR A 83 -14.41 11.49 -2.91
C TYR A 83 -14.41 12.88 -2.25
N THR A 84 -14.13 13.93 -3.01
CA THR A 84 -13.94 15.31 -2.54
C THR A 84 -15.04 15.81 -1.58
N PHE A 85 -16.28 15.40 -1.79
CA PHE A 85 -17.44 15.84 -1.01
C PHE A 85 -17.77 14.96 0.19
N ASP A 86 -16.99 13.91 0.44
CA ASP A 86 -17.14 13.07 1.62
C ASP A 86 -16.30 13.63 2.77
N SER A 87 -16.96 14.23 3.76
CA SER A 87 -16.27 14.88 4.89
C SER A 87 -15.45 13.92 5.76
N ASN A 88 -15.80 12.63 5.77
CA ASN A 88 -15.11 11.64 6.62
C ASN A 88 -13.68 11.37 6.17
N ILE A 89 -13.38 11.50 4.87
CA ILE A 89 -12.02 11.28 4.35
C ILE A 89 -10.99 12.29 4.89
N TYR A 90 -11.44 13.44 5.39
CA TYR A 90 -10.59 14.48 5.97
C TYR A 90 -10.33 14.27 7.47
N ASN A 91 -10.86 13.21 8.06
CA ASN A 91 -10.60 12.88 9.45
C ASN A 91 -9.14 12.43 9.62
N PRO A 92 -8.36 13.04 10.53
CA PRO A 92 -6.96 12.66 10.77
C PRO A 92 -6.74 11.18 11.10
N ALA A 93 -7.77 10.48 11.59
CA ALA A 93 -7.70 9.04 11.85
C ALA A 93 -7.45 8.21 10.59
N TYR A 94 -7.76 8.75 9.40
CA TYR A 94 -7.68 8.10 8.10
C TYR A 94 -6.67 8.76 7.15
N GLU A 95 -5.84 9.67 7.64
CA GLU A 95 -4.90 10.48 6.84
C GLU A 95 -3.91 9.66 5.98
N ASN A 96 -3.64 8.41 6.38
CA ASN A 96 -2.69 7.55 5.70
C ASN A 96 -3.36 6.65 4.64
N GLU A 97 -4.67 6.71 4.49
CA GLU A 97 -5.39 5.94 3.47
C GLU A 97 -5.19 6.54 2.09
N TYR A 98 -5.09 5.67 1.11
CA TYR A 98 -4.97 6.11 -0.28
C TYR A 98 -5.55 5.09 -1.25
N LEU A 99 -5.87 5.54 -2.45
CA LEU A 99 -6.19 4.68 -3.58
C LEU A 99 -4.91 4.35 -4.35
N PHE A 100 -4.75 3.08 -4.67
CA PHE A 100 -3.74 2.58 -5.60
C PHE A 100 -4.44 2.07 -6.87
N GLY A 101 -4.35 2.83 -7.94
CA GLY A 101 -5.20 2.66 -9.11
C GLY A 101 -6.68 2.94 -8.81
N PRO A 102 -7.59 2.57 -9.70
CA PRO A 102 -9.02 2.89 -9.55
C PRO A 102 -9.76 2.04 -8.53
N SER A 103 -9.20 0.89 -8.08
CA SER A 103 -10.00 -0.13 -7.39
C SER A 103 -9.44 -0.61 -6.06
N LEU A 104 -8.22 -0.25 -5.69
CA LEU A 104 -7.61 -0.71 -4.45
C LEU A 104 -7.48 0.43 -3.45
N LEU A 105 -8.17 0.30 -2.31
CA LEU A 105 -7.96 1.16 -1.14
C LEU A 105 -6.92 0.51 -0.23
N VAL A 106 -5.90 1.25 0.11
CA VAL A 106 -4.76 0.79 0.90
C VAL A 106 -4.70 1.55 2.22
N VAL A 107 -4.60 0.79 3.31
CA VAL A 107 -4.52 1.33 4.67
C VAL A 107 -3.23 0.85 5.32
N PRO A 108 -2.18 1.68 5.38
CA PRO A 108 -0.91 1.31 5.97
C PRO A 108 -1.01 1.14 7.49
N ALA A 109 -0.44 0.06 8.01
CA ALA A 109 -0.26 -0.14 9.45
C ALA A 109 1.17 0.21 9.86
N THR A 110 1.33 1.17 10.78
CA THR A 110 2.64 1.49 11.33
C THR A 110 3.14 0.40 12.30
N SER A 111 4.45 0.38 12.60
CA SER A 111 5.04 -0.63 13.50
C SER A 111 4.48 -0.63 14.93
N LYS A 112 3.82 0.46 15.32
CA LYS A 112 3.19 0.59 16.65
C LYS A 112 1.73 0.11 16.68
N GLN A 113 1.14 -0.18 15.52
CA GLN A 113 -0.27 -0.52 15.41
C GLN A 113 -0.44 -2.01 15.08
N LYS A 114 -1.25 -2.70 15.88
CA LYS A 114 -1.69 -4.08 15.60
C LYS A 114 -2.99 -4.11 14.80
N ILE A 115 -3.82 -3.10 14.96
CA ILE A 115 -5.11 -2.94 14.29
C ILE A 115 -5.16 -1.52 13.74
N VAL A 116 -5.62 -1.37 12.52
CA VAL A 116 -5.84 -0.08 11.87
C VAL A 116 -7.32 0.04 11.55
N LYS A 117 -7.89 1.20 11.79
CA LYS A 117 -9.24 1.52 11.32
C LYS A 117 -9.13 2.00 9.89
N ALA A 118 -10.02 1.52 9.03
CA ALA A 118 -10.19 1.97 7.68
C ALA A 118 -11.53 2.70 7.54
N TYR A 119 -11.55 3.78 6.81
CA TYR A 119 -12.76 4.39 6.31
C TYR A 119 -12.99 3.93 4.87
N LEU A 120 -14.15 3.36 4.61
CA LEU A 120 -14.58 2.98 3.27
C LEU A 120 -15.61 4.00 2.79
N PRO A 121 -15.31 4.84 1.77
CA PRO A 121 -16.29 5.73 1.18
C PRO A 121 -17.57 5.01 0.75
N LYS A 122 -18.65 5.76 0.61
CA LYS A 122 -19.97 5.19 0.24
C LYS A 122 -19.87 4.32 -1.00
N GLY A 123 -20.31 3.07 -0.89
CA GLY A 123 -20.26 2.07 -1.96
C GLY A 123 -20.20 0.65 -1.42
N LEU A 124 -20.03 -0.28 -2.32
CA LEU A 124 -19.80 -1.68 -1.98
C LEU A 124 -18.31 -1.98 -2.20
N TRP A 125 -17.66 -2.44 -1.15
CA TRP A 125 -16.24 -2.80 -1.13
C TRP A 125 -16.11 -4.30 -0.93
N TYR A 126 -14.96 -4.84 -1.30
CA TYR A 126 -14.64 -6.25 -1.10
C TYR A 126 -13.29 -6.37 -0.42
N SER A 127 -13.20 -7.23 0.59
CA SER A 127 -11.94 -7.57 1.20
C SER A 127 -11.02 -8.24 0.16
N PHE A 128 -9.80 -7.76 0.05
CA PHE A 128 -8.83 -8.24 -0.95
C PHE A 128 -8.39 -9.69 -0.74
N TYR A 129 -8.58 -10.23 0.47
CA TYR A 129 -8.04 -11.54 0.83
C TYR A 129 -9.07 -12.67 0.84
N ASP A 130 -10.35 -12.36 1.06
CA ASP A 130 -11.42 -13.35 1.25
C ASP A 130 -12.70 -13.02 0.49
N ASP A 131 -12.69 -11.95 -0.29
CA ASP A 131 -13.81 -11.48 -1.11
C ASP A 131 -15.08 -11.14 -0.30
N GLU A 132 -15.00 -11.01 1.03
CA GLU A 132 -16.13 -10.57 1.84
C GLU A 132 -16.57 -9.16 1.43
N SER A 133 -17.88 -9.00 1.23
CA SER A 133 -18.45 -7.72 0.86
C SER A 133 -18.64 -6.83 2.09
N ILE A 134 -18.27 -5.55 1.98
CA ILE A 134 -18.34 -4.56 3.03
C ILE A 134 -19.06 -3.33 2.49
N LYS A 135 -20.13 -2.89 3.17
CA LYS A 135 -20.79 -1.64 2.81
C LYS A 135 -20.04 -0.46 3.42
N GLY A 136 -19.65 0.49 2.57
CA GLY A 136 -18.99 1.72 3.01
C GLY A 136 -19.96 2.87 3.27
N GLY A 137 -19.41 3.97 3.80
CA GLY A 137 -20.17 5.21 4.10
C GLY A 137 -20.68 5.29 5.54
N GLU A 138 -20.20 4.41 6.44
CA GLU A 138 -20.58 4.38 7.87
C GLU A 138 -19.39 4.66 8.77
#